data_368bafcf950b87ee89255e8cfc494b45
#
_entry.id   368bafcf950b87ee89255e8cfc494b45
#
_cell.length_a   1.000
_cell.length_b   1.000
_cell.length_c   1.000
_cell.angle_alpha   90.00
_cell.angle_beta   90.00
_cell.angle_gamma   90.00
#
_symmetry.space_group_name_H-M   'P 1'
#
loop_
_entity.id
_entity.type
_entity.pdbx_description
1 polymer ?
#
loop_
_entity_poly.entity_id
_entity_poly.type
_entity_poly.pdbx_seq_one_letter_code
_entity_poly.pdbx_strand_id
1 'polypeptide(L)' 'MKINYDGRGDTLSILIGKRQIVHAEEHVPVIANFDRKNELVELEVLNASEVLGKFLTALMKAKPGSKMKL' A
#
# COMPACT_ATOMS: atom_id res chain seq x y z
N MET A 1 3.08 -10.05 9.52
CA MET A 1 2.89 -9.26 8.29
C MET A 1 3.61 -9.96 7.15
N LYS A 2 2.96 -10.00 6.01
CA LYS A 2 3.53 -10.64 4.82
C LYS A 2 3.43 -9.68 3.65
N ILE A 3 4.54 -9.50 2.93
CA ILE A 3 4.60 -8.62 1.77
C ILE A 3 4.80 -9.50 0.53
N ASN A 4 3.96 -9.30 -0.47
CA ASN A 4 4.03 -10.03 -1.73
C ASN A 4 3.93 -9.06 -2.90
N TYR A 5 4.79 -9.24 -3.90
CA TYR A 5 4.77 -8.45 -5.10
C TYR A 5 4.48 -9.33 -6.31
N ASP A 6 3.45 -8.97 -7.07
CA ASP A 6 3.11 -9.60 -8.33
C ASP A 6 3.64 -8.74 -9.48
N GLY A 7 4.71 -9.22 -10.12
CA GLY A 7 5.36 -8.47 -11.20
C GLY A 7 4.53 -8.38 -12.48
N ARG A 8 3.57 -9.30 -12.69
CA ARG A 8 2.73 -9.27 -13.89
C ARG A 8 1.75 -8.11 -13.86
N GLY A 9 1.13 -7.91 -12.69
CA GLY A 9 0.16 -6.85 -12.51
C GLY A 9 0.74 -5.60 -11.88
N ASP A 10 2.03 -5.62 -11.52
CA ASP A 10 2.69 -4.54 -10.80
C ASP A 10 1.90 -4.15 -9.55
N THR A 11 1.51 -5.18 -8.78
CA THR A 11 0.70 -5.02 -7.57
C THR A 11 1.48 -5.49 -6.35
N LEU A 12 1.55 -4.64 -5.34
CA LEU A 12 2.15 -4.97 -4.05
C LEU A 12 1.04 -5.23 -3.05
N SER A 13 1.11 -6.38 -2.36
CA SER A 13 0.18 -6.73 -1.28
C SER A 13 0.91 -6.72 0.04
N ILE A 14 0.33 -6.06 1.03
CA ILE A 14 0.83 -6.06 2.40
C ILE A 14 -0.26 -6.68 3.27
N LEU A 15 -0.07 -7.96 3.63
CA LEU A 15 -1.02 -8.72 4.44
C LEU A 15 -0.67 -8.54 5.91
N ILE A 16 -1.61 -7.98 6.68
CA ILE A 16 -1.40 -7.67 8.09
C ILE A 16 -1.89 -8.80 8.98
N GLY A 17 -2.95 -9.50 8.57
CA GLY A 17 -3.51 -10.60 9.34
C GLY A 17 -4.14 -11.65 8.44
N LYS A 18 -4.66 -12.72 9.08
CA LYS A 18 -5.29 -13.84 8.36
C LYS A 18 -6.81 -13.82 8.47
N ARG A 19 -7.37 -12.70 8.91
CA ARG A 19 -8.82 -12.58 9.09
C ARG A 19 -9.51 -12.47 7.75
N GLN A 20 -10.78 -12.83 7.71
CA GLN A 20 -11.56 -12.78 6.49
C GLN A 20 -11.85 -11.33 6.10
N ILE A 21 -11.59 -11.00 4.86
CA ILE A 21 -11.91 -9.69 4.29
C ILE A 21 -13.40 -9.65 3.95
N VAL A 22 -14.12 -8.66 4.49
CA VAL A 22 -15.55 -8.51 4.25
C VAL A 22 -15.91 -7.26 3.46
N HIS A 23 -15.04 -6.25 3.44
CA HIS A 23 -15.24 -5.09 2.58
C HIS A 23 -13.89 -4.44 2.23
N ALA A 24 -13.91 -3.65 1.16
CA ALA A 24 -12.73 -2.93 0.67
C ALA A 24 -13.06 -1.46 0.48
N GLU A 25 -12.10 -0.62 0.76
CA GLU A 25 -12.15 0.80 0.41
C GLU A 25 -11.08 1.08 -0.65
N GLU A 26 -11.52 1.64 -1.76
CA GLU A 26 -10.65 1.91 -2.89
C GLU A 26 -10.32 3.40 -2.97
N HIS A 27 -9.05 3.70 -2.82
CA HIS A 27 -8.49 5.02 -3.03
C HIS A 27 -7.32 4.85 -4.00
N VAL A 28 -7.63 4.58 -5.24
CA VAL A 28 -6.63 4.25 -6.26
C VAL A 28 -5.47 5.23 -6.22
N PRO A 29 -4.23 4.75 -6.15
CA PRO A 29 -3.76 3.38 -6.41
C PRO A 29 -3.76 2.42 -5.20
N VAL A 30 -4.35 2.79 -4.08
CA VAL A 30 -4.34 1.97 -2.88
C VAL A 30 -5.73 1.40 -2.60
N ILE A 31 -5.79 0.10 -2.30
CA ILE A 31 -7.01 -0.59 -1.87
C ILE A 31 -6.77 -1.10 -0.45
N ALA A 32 -7.66 -0.73 0.46
CA ALA A 32 -7.61 -1.19 1.84
C ALA A 32 -8.72 -2.20 2.10
N ASN A 33 -8.35 -3.39 2.57
CA ASN A 33 -9.27 -4.49 2.82
C ASN A 33 -9.45 -4.69 4.32
N PHE A 34 -10.69 -4.76 4.77
CA PHE A 34 -11.05 -4.77 6.18
C PHE A 34 -11.82 -6.02 6.57
N ASP A 35 -11.72 -6.39 7.84
CA ASP A 35 -12.48 -7.48 8.42
C ASP A 35 -13.85 -7.01 8.94
N ARG A 36 -14.57 -7.94 9.60
CA ARG A 36 -15.90 -7.68 10.16
C ARG A 36 -15.88 -6.59 11.23
N LYS A 37 -14.76 -6.43 11.93
CA LYS A 37 -14.61 -5.42 12.98
C LYS A 37 -14.11 -4.10 12.45
N ASN A 38 -14.03 -3.96 11.12
CA ASN A 38 -13.50 -2.78 10.45
C ASN A 38 -12.02 -2.53 10.76
N GLU A 39 -11.28 -3.61 10.99
CA GLU A 39 -9.84 -3.54 11.17
C GLU A 39 -9.15 -3.92 9.86
N LEU A 40 -8.03 -3.26 9.57
CA LEU A 40 -7.28 -3.47 8.34
C LEU A 40 -6.66 -4.88 8.33
N VAL A 41 -6.91 -5.61 7.23
CA VAL A 41 -6.35 -6.94 6.99
C VAL A 41 -5.25 -6.91 5.95
N GLU A 42 -5.45 -6.12 4.89
CA GLU A 42 -4.53 -6.10 3.75
C GLU A 42 -4.56 -4.74 3.06
N LEU A 43 -3.40 -4.28 2.62
CA LEU A 43 -3.27 -3.17 1.69
C LEU A 43 -2.78 -3.70 0.35
N GLU A 44 -3.41 -3.24 -0.74
CA GLU A 44 -2.96 -3.51 -2.09
C GLU A 44 -2.56 -2.21 -2.76
N VAL A 45 -1.40 -2.18 -3.38
CA VAL A 45 -0.90 -1.01 -4.10
C VAL A 45 -0.82 -1.35 -5.58
N LEU A 46 -1.67 -0.71 -6.37
CA LEU A 46 -1.67 -0.86 -7.83
C LEU A 46 -0.60 0.05 -8.43
N ASN A 47 -0.05 -0.36 -9.58
CA ASN A 47 1.07 0.37 -10.20
C ASN A 47 2.19 0.61 -9.19
N ALA A 48 2.54 -0.42 -8.45
CA ALA A 48 3.42 -0.32 -7.29
C ALA A 48 4.79 0.27 -7.64
N SER A 49 5.36 -0.09 -8.78
CA SER A 49 6.66 0.43 -9.19
C SER A 49 6.64 1.96 -9.37
N GLU A 50 5.56 2.49 -9.95
CA GLU A 50 5.41 3.94 -10.11
C GLU A 50 5.19 4.63 -8.78
N VAL A 51 4.30 4.09 -7.94
CA VAL A 51 3.99 4.65 -6.63
C VAL A 51 5.25 4.70 -5.75
N LEU A 52 5.97 3.58 -5.69
CA LEU A 52 7.20 3.49 -4.90
C LEU A 52 8.30 4.38 -5.47
N GLY A 53 8.38 4.48 -6.80
CA GLY A 53 9.33 5.36 -7.46
C GLY A 53 9.12 6.82 -7.09
N LYS A 54 7.87 7.27 -7.07
CA LYS A 54 7.53 8.63 -6.63
C LYS A 54 7.88 8.86 -5.17
N PHE A 55 7.59 7.88 -4.31
CA PHE A 55 7.93 7.94 -2.89
C PHE A 55 9.44 8.06 -2.70
N LEU A 56 10.21 7.20 -3.36
CA LEU A 56 11.67 7.22 -3.26
C LEU A 56 12.26 8.52 -3.77
N THR A 57 11.72 9.05 -4.87
CA THR A 57 12.16 10.34 -5.41
C THR A 57 11.93 11.47 -4.40
N ALA A 58 10.75 11.50 -3.77
CA ALA A 58 10.43 12.49 -2.75
C ALA A 58 11.37 12.36 -1.54
N LEU A 59 11.63 11.12 -1.12
CA LEU A 59 12.53 10.85 0.01
C LEU A 59 13.96 11.34 -0.30
N MET A 60 14.45 11.07 -1.49
CA MET A 60 15.79 11.46 -1.88
C MET A 60 15.97 12.98 -1.99
N LYS A 61 14.90 13.71 -2.28
CA LYS A 61 14.91 15.16 -2.39
C LYS A 61 14.61 15.86 -1.05
N ALA A 62 14.11 15.13 -0.07
CA ALA A 62 13.75 15.70 1.21
C ALA A 62 15.00 16.13 1.98
N LYS A 63 14.94 17.31 2.59
CA LYS A 63 16.01 17.78 3.49
C LYS A 63 15.74 17.24 4.89
N PRO A 64 16.78 17.05 5.72
CA PRO A 64 16.59 16.64 7.11
C PRO A 64 15.59 17.55 7.82
N GLY A 65 14.60 16.94 8.48
CA GLY A 65 13.54 17.66 9.18
C GLY A 65 12.40 18.15 8.31
N SER A 66 12.45 17.93 6.98
CA SER A 66 11.37 18.29 6.08
C SER A 66 10.22 17.30 6.19
N LYS A 67 8.99 17.79 5.96
CA LYS A 67 7.83 16.94 5.80
C LYS A 67 7.71 16.53 4.34
N MET A 68 7.47 15.24 4.10
CA MET A 68 7.22 14.74 2.74
C MET A 68 5.73 14.70 2.46
N LYS A 69 5.38 15.05 1.23
CA LYS A 69 4.03 14.86 0.69
C LYS A 69 4.11 13.93 -0.51
N LEU A 70 3.27 12.94 -0.49
CA LEU A 70 3.18 11.96 -1.58
C LEU A 70 2.06 12.32 -2.56
#